data_9feec7d4b594638400d06eba547c7a47
#
_entry.id   9feec7d4b594638400d06eba547c7a47
#
_cell.length_a   1.000
_cell.length_b   1.000
_cell.length_c   1.000
_cell.angle_alpha   90.00
_cell.angle_beta   90.00
_cell.angle_gamma   90.00
#
_symmetry.space_group_name_H-M   'P 1'
#
loop_
_entity.id
_entity.type
_entity.pdbx_description
1 polymer ?
#
loop_
_entity_poly.entity_id
_entity_poly.type
_entity_poly.pdbx_seq_one_letter_code
_entity_poly.pdbx_strand_id
1 'polypeptide(L)'
;VLLLDRQNQMGRKILVTGNGKCNLTNFAQKPKYYRSDCPEKVQKVLSVFGQKEAMELFQSLGIYTKDKNGYVYPYSEQAASVREAFETEILSNPSITFVPFSEVYNVQKKEDGFLIKAKEQLGQSEQSTGKQGNGEKIEKVYRCQSLLITTGGFAGPKFGCDGSGYAFAKVFGHEIIKPLPALTALKSSAPFLKKVSGVRNQAEITLEIDGEPVKKETGELQWTDYGISGVAIFQLSRFAITALEEKKKVALYFDFMPELSSKEKLRLFLMLAQNHNKRGMLSFVK
;
A
#
# COMPACT_ATOMS: atom_id res chain seq x y z
N VAL A 1 25.20 13.81 1.63
CA VAL A 1 24.40 12.59 1.41
C VAL A 1 24.29 12.34 -0.07
N LEU A 2 24.44 11.07 -0.52
CA LEU A 2 24.19 10.67 -1.90
C LEU A 2 22.89 9.89 -1.95
N LEU A 3 21.94 10.35 -2.75
CA LEU A 3 20.64 9.73 -2.97
C LEU A 3 20.59 9.12 -4.38
N LEU A 4 20.58 7.79 -4.46
CA LEU A 4 20.51 7.06 -5.74
C LEU A 4 19.09 6.58 -5.96
N ASP A 5 18.49 6.86 -7.12
CA ASP A 5 17.20 6.31 -7.52
C ASP A 5 17.26 5.85 -8.97
N ARG A 6 16.71 4.66 -9.25
CA ARG A 6 16.64 4.14 -10.62
C ARG A 6 15.61 4.85 -11.50
N GLN A 7 14.73 5.64 -10.89
CA GLN A 7 13.74 6.45 -11.60
C GLN A 7 14.31 7.82 -11.92
N ASN A 8 13.67 8.52 -12.85
CA ASN A 8 14.03 9.87 -13.22
C ASN A 8 13.65 10.94 -12.18
N GLN A 9 12.68 10.63 -11.34
CA GLN A 9 12.13 11.55 -10.35
C GLN A 9 11.97 10.84 -9.01
N MET A 10 12.29 11.54 -7.95
CA MET A 10 12.05 11.07 -6.59
C MET A 10 10.57 11.12 -6.21
N GLY A 11 10.17 10.33 -5.23
CA GLY A 11 8.85 10.41 -4.63
C GLY A 11 7.68 9.99 -5.51
N ARG A 12 7.88 9.30 -6.64
CA ARG A 12 6.81 8.88 -7.57
C ARG A 12 5.69 8.08 -6.88
N LYS A 13 6.01 7.30 -5.87
CA LYS A 13 5.00 6.53 -5.13
C LYS A 13 4.11 7.43 -4.27
N ILE A 14 4.59 8.57 -3.81
CA ILE A 14 3.80 9.55 -3.05
C ILE A 14 2.56 9.96 -3.84
N LEU A 15 2.70 10.19 -5.15
CA LEU A 15 1.64 10.67 -6.05
C LEU A 15 0.38 9.80 -6.08
N VAL A 16 0.48 8.51 -5.70
CA VAL A 16 -0.64 7.56 -5.73
C VAL A 16 -1.14 7.19 -4.34
N THR A 17 -0.49 7.68 -3.29
CA THR A 17 -0.92 7.42 -1.92
C THR A 17 -2.18 8.20 -1.57
N GLY A 18 -3.00 7.65 -0.66
CA GLY A 18 -4.23 8.30 -0.25
C GLY A 18 -5.18 8.64 -1.41
N ASN A 19 -5.20 7.83 -2.47
CA ASN A 19 -5.96 8.08 -3.70
C ASN A 19 -5.59 9.42 -4.36
N GLY A 20 -4.30 9.72 -4.45
CA GLY A 20 -3.76 10.95 -5.03
C GLY A 20 -3.75 12.15 -4.07
N LYS A 21 -4.19 11.97 -2.82
CA LYS A 21 -4.24 13.04 -1.81
C LYS A 21 -3.08 13.02 -0.82
N CYS A 22 -2.31 11.92 -0.75
CA CYS A 22 -1.23 11.66 0.20
C CYS A 22 -1.70 11.71 1.68
N ASN A 23 -2.16 10.58 2.22
CA ASN A 23 -2.37 10.46 3.66
C ASN A 23 -1.01 10.54 4.37
N LEU A 24 -0.79 11.61 5.14
CA LEU A 24 0.49 11.91 5.76
C LEU A 24 0.70 11.11 7.05
N THR A 25 -0.31 11.12 7.92
CA THR A 25 -0.30 10.42 9.20
C THR A 25 -1.73 10.19 9.71
N ASN A 26 -1.85 9.63 10.91
CA ASN A 26 -3.14 9.39 11.57
C ASN A 26 -3.02 9.70 13.06
N PHE A 27 -4.07 10.29 13.66
CA PHE A 27 -4.10 10.53 15.11
C PHE A 27 -4.26 9.25 15.93
N ALA A 28 -4.78 8.18 15.33
CA ALA A 28 -4.95 6.89 15.99
C ALA A 28 -3.68 6.02 15.86
N GLN A 29 -2.63 6.32 16.60
CA GLN A 29 -1.36 5.60 16.60
C GLN A 29 -1.20 4.63 17.77
N LYS A 30 -2.30 4.01 18.25
CA LYS A 30 -2.20 2.99 19.31
C LYS A 30 -1.57 1.71 18.76
N PRO A 31 -0.73 1.00 19.52
CA PRO A 31 -0.04 -0.23 19.07
C PRO A 31 -0.97 -1.28 18.46
N LYS A 32 -2.21 -1.39 18.96
CA LYS A 32 -3.23 -2.32 18.44
C LYS A 32 -3.58 -2.15 16.95
N TYR A 33 -3.29 -0.99 16.36
CA TYR A 33 -3.54 -0.73 14.93
C TYR A 33 -2.40 -1.19 14.03
N TYR A 34 -1.21 -1.47 14.61
CA TYR A 34 -0.01 -1.88 13.90
C TYR A 34 0.20 -3.39 13.97
N ARG A 35 -0.64 -4.17 13.62
CA ARG A 35 -0.67 -5.64 13.57
C ARG A 35 0.71 -6.29 13.36
N SER A 36 1.58 -6.13 14.35
CA SER A 36 2.95 -6.63 14.37
C SER A 36 3.07 -7.78 15.35
N ASP A 37 3.92 -8.76 15.05
CA ASP A 37 4.29 -9.84 15.95
C ASP A 37 5.26 -9.35 17.05
N CYS A 38 5.77 -8.12 16.92
CA CYS A 38 6.65 -7.44 17.88
C CYS A 38 6.11 -6.03 18.20
N PRO A 39 4.99 -5.89 18.95
CA PRO A 39 4.37 -4.60 19.24
C PRO A 39 5.29 -3.61 19.96
N GLU A 40 6.20 -4.10 20.80
CA GLU A 40 7.19 -3.30 21.52
C GLU A 40 8.16 -2.59 20.57
N LYS A 41 8.55 -3.21 19.46
CA LYS A 41 9.40 -2.56 18.44
C LYS A 41 8.64 -1.43 17.73
N VAL A 42 7.37 -1.65 17.43
CA VAL A 42 6.50 -0.61 16.85
C VAL A 42 6.39 0.57 17.80
N GLN A 43 6.11 0.31 19.09
CA GLN A 43 6.01 1.35 20.11
C GLN A 43 7.32 2.13 20.26
N LYS A 44 8.45 1.45 20.25
CA LYS A 44 9.77 2.10 20.32
C LYS A 44 10.01 3.05 19.14
N VAL A 45 9.66 2.66 17.92
CA VAL A 45 9.79 3.54 16.74
C VAL A 45 8.86 4.75 16.86
N LEU A 46 7.58 4.53 17.21
CA LEU A 46 6.59 5.61 17.33
C LEU A 46 6.86 6.56 18.50
N SER A 47 7.59 6.12 19.54
CA SER A 47 8.01 7.02 20.64
C SER A 47 9.15 7.95 20.25
N VAL A 48 9.90 7.63 19.20
CA VAL A 48 10.98 8.47 18.66
C VAL A 48 10.49 9.36 17.53
N PHE A 49 9.67 8.81 16.64
CA PHE A 49 9.10 9.55 15.52
C PHE A 49 7.65 9.09 15.32
N GLY A 50 6.76 9.76 16.00
CA GLY A 50 5.34 9.51 15.97
C GLY A 50 4.57 10.54 15.15
N GLN A 51 3.28 10.68 15.44
CA GLN A 51 2.40 11.61 14.74
C GLN A 51 2.81 13.06 14.94
N LYS A 52 3.25 13.43 16.15
CA LYS A 52 3.66 14.79 16.47
C LYS A 52 4.89 15.21 15.65
N GLU A 53 5.94 14.40 15.67
CA GLU A 53 7.19 14.63 14.94
C GLU A 53 6.95 14.65 13.42
N ALA A 54 6.04 13.80 12.92
CA ALA A 54 5.62 13.81 11.51
C ALA A 54 4.92 15.13 11.14
N MET A 55 4.04 15.63 11.99
CA MET A 55 3.36 16.93 11.76
C MET A 55 4.35 18.09 11.75
N GLU A 56 5.30 18.10 12.70
CA GLU A 56 6.36 19.11 12.77
C GLU A 56 7.25 19.10 11.52
N LEU A 57 7.61 17.89 11.04
CA LEU A 57 8.37 17.73 9.80
C LEU A 57 7.59 18.30 8.59
N PHE A 58 6.32 17.95 8.43
CA PHE A 58 5.55 18.47 7.30
C PHE A 58 5.37 19.99 7.38
N GLN A 59 5.17 20.52 8.57
CA GLN A 59 5.10 21.98 8.79
C GLN A 59 6.42 22.67 8.43
N SER A 60 7.57 22.09 8.79
CA SER A 60 8.89 22.65 8.44
C SER A 60 9.15 22.66 6.94
N LEU A 61 8.53 21.72 6.18
CA LEU A 61 8.54 21.68 4.73
C LEU A 61 7.49 22.61 4.08
N GLY A 62 6.79 23.45 4.87
CA GLY A 62 5.74 24.33 4.39
C GLY A 62 4.42 23.61 4.01
N ILE A 63 4.25 22.37 4.44
CA ILE A 63 3.03 21.60 4.17
C ILE A 63 2.04 21.82 5.31
N TYR A 64 1.01 22.63 5.05
CA TYR A 64 -0.14 22.76 5.95
C TYR A 64 -1.01 21.51 5.84
N THR A 65 -1.52 21.07 6.99
CA THR A 65 -2.27 19.82 7.08
C THR A 65 -3.71 20.07 7.54
N LYS A 66 -4.62 19.14 7.20
CA LYS A 66 -5.98 19.09 7.73
C LYS A 66 -6.35 17.68 8.19
N ASP A 67 -7.15 17.63 9.23
CA ASP A 67 -7.76 16.39 9.72
C ASP A 67 -9.02 16.04 8.92
N LYS A 68 -9.16 14.76 8.65
CA LYS A 68 -10.38 14.18 8.09
C LYS A 68 -10.68 12.87 8.80
N ASN A 69 -11.47 12.94 9.86
CA ASN A 69 -11.84 11.78 10.69
C ASN A 69 -10.60 11.03 11.24
N GLY A 70 -9.61 11.76 11.72
CA GLY A 70 -8.36 11.23 12.26
C GLY A 70 -7.27 10.94 11.22
N TYR A 71 -7.59 10.98 9.93
CA TYR A 71 -6.62 10.89 8.84
C TYR A 71 -6.09 12.29 8.49
N VAL A 72 -4.79 12.45 8.46
CA VAL A 72 -4.13 13.73 8.18
C VAL A 72 -3.71 13.79 6.72
N TYR A 73 -4.15 14.83 6.03
CA TYR A 73 -3.82 15.10 4.62
C TYR A 73 -3.17 16.47 4.48
N PRO A 74 -2.42 16.74 3.39
CA PRO A 74 -2.06 18.11 3.05
C PRO A 74 -3.34 18.92 2.81
N TYR A 75 -3.32 20.19 3.15
CA TYR A 75 -4.49 21.06 2.98
C TYR A 75 -4.97 21.14 1.52
N SER A 76 -4.02 21.06 0.59
CA SER A 76 -4.29 21.01 -0.87
C SER A 76 -5.05 19.76 -1.33
N GLU A 77 -5.06 18.68 -0.53
CA GLU A 77 -5.50 17.33 -0.94
C GLU A 77 -4.80 16.83 -2.22
N GLN A 78 -3.59 17.27 -2.49
CA GLN A 78 -2.82 16.87 -3.67
C GLN A 78 -1.49 16.26 -3.24
N ALA A 79 -1.27 15.01 -3.60
CA ALA A 79 0.00 14.32 -3.33
C ALA A 79 1.19 14.98 -4.06
N ALA A 80 0.93 15.68 -5.16
CA ALA A 80 1.94 16.42 -5.90
C ALA A 80 2.60 17.51 -5.05
N SER A 81 1.83 18.29 -4.28
CA SER A 81 2.38 19.34 -3.42
C SER A 81 3.31 18.79 -2.34
N VAL A 82 3.03 17.59 -1.83
CA VAL A 82 3.90 16.92 -0.85
C VAL A 82 5.20 16.48 -1.52
N ARG A 83 5.12 15.87 -2.71
CA ARG A 83 6.32 15.46 -3.46
C ARG A 83 7.19 16.66 -3.80
N GLU A 84 6.60 17.75 -4.28
CA GLU A 84 7.31 18.98 -4.65
C GLU A 84 8.02 19.62 -3.45
N ALA A 85 7.39 19.63 -2.27
CA ALA A 85 8.02 20.15 -1.06
C ALA A 85 9.28 19.35 -0.69
N PHE A 86 9.23 18.01 -0.73
CA PHE A 86 10.41 17.18 -0.51
C PHE A 86 11.47 17.36 -1.61
N GLU A 87 11.06 17.42 -2.87
CA GLU A 87 11.96 17.60 -4.01
C GLU A 87 12.70 18.93 -3.91
N THR A 88 11.99 20.02 -3.58
CA THR A 88 12.59 21.35 -3.37
C THR A 88 13.61 21.34 -2.25
N GLU A 89 13.27 20.75 -1.09
CA GLU A 89 14.18 20.67 0.05
C GLU A 89 15.45 19.87 -0.28
N ILE A 90 15.31 18.73 -0.95
CA ILE A 90 16.42 17.86 -1.33
C ILE A 90 17.32 18.56 -2.35
N LEU A 91 16.76 19.17 -3.38
CA LEU A 91 17.54 19.79 -4.46
C LEU A 91 18.18 21.11 -4.05
N SER A 92 17.60 21.85 -3.12
CA SER A 92 18.17 23.08 -2.59
C SER A 92 19.25 22.86 -1.53
N ASN A 93 19.37 21.66 -0.96
CA ASN A 93 20.32 21.36 0.10
C ASN A 93 21.69 20.98 -0.49
N PRO A 94 22.74 21.80 -0.32
CA PRO A 94 24.06 21.54 -0.91
C PRO A 94 24.76 20.29 -0.35
N SER A 95 24.28 19.77 0.78
CA SER A 95 24.80 18.52 1.37
C SER A 95 24.17 17.25 0.80
N ILE A 96 23.22 17.38 -0.13
CA ILE A 96 22.53 16.25 -0.76
C ILE A 96 22.78 16.29 -2.26
N THR A 97 23.27 15.17 -2.80
CA THR A 97 23.39 14.97 -4.24
C THR A 97 22.38 13.91 -4.67
N PHE A 98 21.44 14.26 -5.54
CA PHE A 98 20.50 13.33 -6.15
C PHE A 98 21.04 12.81 -7.48
N VAL A 99 21.08 11.50 -7.66
CA VAL A 99 21.50 10.83 -8.90
C VAL A 99 20.31 9.99 -9.43
N PRO A 100 19.53 10.54 -10.35
CA PRO A 100 18.47 9.81 -11.02
C PRO A 100 19.03 8.76 -11.98
N PHE A 101 18.17 7.85 -12.45
CA PHE A 101 18.52 6.77 -13.37
C PHE A 101 19.68 5.89 -12.91
N SER A 102 19.90 5.80 -11.60
CA SER A 102 20.98 5.04 -10.98
C SER A 102 20.41 3.76 -10.35
N GLU A 103 20.52 2.65 -11.07
CA GLU A 103 20.06 1.34 -10.65
C GLU A 103 21.12 0.61 -9.84
N VAL A 104 20.98 0.59 -8.51
CA VAL A 104 21.86 -0.17 -7.65
C VAL A 104 21.58 -1.67 -7.85
N TYR A 105 22.62 -2.44 -8.18
CA TYR A 105 22.50 -3.88 -8.41
C TYR A 105 23.37 -4.73 -7.45
N ASN A 106 24.33 -4.12 -6.75
CA ASN A 106 25.18 -4.81 -5.80
C ASN A 106 25.56 -3.91 -4.63
N VAL A 107 25.56 -4.48 -3.44
CA VAL A 107 26.02 -3.84 -2.19
C VAL A 107 26.91 -4.81 -1.45
N GLN A 108 28.01 -4.31 -0.87
CA GLN A 108 28.97 -5.10 -0.12
C GLN A 108 29.40 -4.36 1.14
N LYS A 109 29.50 -5.06 2.27
CA LYS A 109 30.13 -4.52 3.48
C LYS A 109 31.64 -4.62 3.32
N LYS A 110 32.35 -3.58 3.71
CA LYS A 110 33.81 -3.48 3.80
C LYS A 110 34.21 -3.15 5.23
N GLU A 111 35.48 -3.20 5.55
CA GLU A 111 35.99 -2.88 6.88
C GLU A 111 35.63 -1.45 7.32
N ASP A 112 35.70 -0.49 6.40
CA ASP A 112 35.50 0.95 6.59
C ASP A 112 34.15 1.46 6.10
N GLY A 113 33.16 0.58 5.83
CA GLY A 113 31.84 1.00 5.35
C GLY A 113 31.22 0.09 4.31
N PHE A 114 30.74 0.69 3.23
CA PHE A 114 30.02 -0.04 2.18
C PHE A 114 30.48 0.33 0.79
N LEU A 115 30.51 -0.66 -0.11
CA LEU A 115 30.73 -0.49 -1.54
C LEU A 115 29.40 -0.76 -2.26
N ILE A 116 28.98 0.21 -3.08
CA ILE A 116 27.73 0.16 -3.84
C ILE A 116 28.09 0.20 -5.34
N LYS A 117 27.54 -0.75 -6.12
CA LYS A 117 27.65 -0.74 -7.57
C LYS A 117 26.31 -0.41 -8.18
N ALA A 118 26.29 0.54 -9.09
CA ALA A 118 25.11 1.01 -9.80
C ALA A 118 25.35 1.05 -11.31
N LYS A 119 24.26 0.93 -12.08
CA LYS A 119 24.21 1.22 -13.52
C LYS A 119 23.50 2.52 -13.73
N GLU A 120 24.16 3.49 -14.34
CA GLU A 120 23.63 4.82 -14.62
C GLU A 120 23.43 5.03 -16.11
N GLN A 121 22.36 5.71 -16.49
CA GLN A 121 22.15 6.10 -17.89
C GLN A 121 22.88 7.40 -18.19
N LEU A 122 23.69 7.40 -19.26
CA LEU A 122 24.37 8.59 -19.75
C LEU A 122 23.42 9.50 -20.53
N GLY A 123 23.54 10.82 -20.32
CA GLY A 123 22.96 11.85 -21.20
C GLY A 123 21.48 12.16 -20.94
N GLN A 124 20.87 11.71 -19.87
CA GLN A 124 19.52 12.14 -19.49
C GLN A 124 19.61 13.15 -18.34
N SER A 125 19.37 14.43 -18.65
CA SER A 125 19.13 15.47 -17.66
C SER A 125 17.71 15.34 -17.08
N GLU A 126 17.46 15.91 -15.90
CA GLU A 126 16.17 15.94 -15.21
C GLU A 126 14.98 16.42 -16.08
N GLN A 127 15.26 17.08 -17.21
CA GLN A 127 14.27 17.64 -18.15
C GLN A 127 13.76 16.65 -19.21
N SER A 128 14.30 15.43 -19.28
CA SER A 128 13.81 14.44 -20.25
C SER A 128 12.50 13.81 -19.80
N THR A 129 11.40 14.34 -20.31
CA THR A 129 10.04 13.85 -20.08
C THR A 129 9.87 12.43 -20.63
N GLY A 130 9.85 11.44 -19.75
CA GLY A 130 8.90 10.37 -19.83
C GLY A 130 9.17 9.12 -20.66
N LYS A 131 10.28 8.93 -21.37
CA LYS A 131 10.61 7.62 -21.98
C LYS A 131 12.01 7.18 -21.58
N GLN A 132 12.14 5.97 -21.02
CA GLN A 132 13.42 5.29 -20.93
C GLN A 132 13.99 5.16 -22.34
N GLY A 133 14.87 6.07 -22.72
CA GLY A 133 15.65 5.95 -23.94
C GLY A 133 16.64 4.79 -23.75
N ASN A 134 17.01 4.13 -24.86
CA ASN A 134 18.11 3.15 -24.92
C ASN A 134 19.48 3.87 -24.77
N GLY A 135 19.66 4.65 -23.70
CA GLY A 135 20.94 5.28 -23.39
C GLY A 135 21.97 4.23 -22.96
N GLU A 136 23.22 4.48 -23.29
CA GLU A 136 24.34 3.67 -22.81
C GLU A 136 24.37 3.67 -21.28
N LYS A 137 24.41 2.46 -20.67
CA LYS A 137 24.52 2.30 -19.21
C LYS A 137 25.98 2.17 -18.84
N ILE A 138 26.46 3.01 -17.96
CA ILE A 138 27.80 2.94 -17.37
C ILE A 138 27.74 2.35 -15.98
N GLU A 139 28.76 1.60 -15.61
CA GLU A 139 28.92 1.13 -14.24
C GLU A 139 29.58 2.22 -13.38
N LYS A 140 28.98 2.49 -12.23
CA LYS A 140 29.51 3.39 -11.20
C LYS A 140 29.70 2.63 -9.89
N VAL A 141 30.75 3.02 -9.18
CA VAL A 141 31.09 2.46 -7.87
C VAL A 141 31.15 3.60 -6.86
N TYR A 142 30.37 3.45 -5.79
CA TYR A 142 30.31 4.40 -4.68
C TYR A 142 30.81 3.74 -3.39
N ARG A 143 31.39 4.56 -2.52
CA ARG A 143 31.79 4.16 -1.16
C ARG A 143 31.13 5.08 -0.15
N CYS A 144 30.68 4.52 0.96
CA CYS A 144 30.09 5.28 2.06
C CYS A 144 30.34 4.57 3.40
N GLN A 145 30.36 5.33 4.48
CA GLN A 145 30.46 4.80 5.84
C GLN A 145 29.12 4.20 6.31
N SER A 146 28.01 4.79 5.89
CA SER A 146 26.65 4.34 6.25
C SER A 146 25.79 4.16 5.01
N LEU A 147 25.01 3.09 4.97
CA LEU A 147 24.09 2.78 3.88
C LEU A 147 22.66 2.70 4.42
N LEU A 148 21.76 3.50 3.86
CA LEU A 148 20.33 3.44 4.12
C LEU A 148 19.62 2.87 2.89
N ILE A 149 18.94 1.73 3.06
CA ILE A 149 18.20 1.05 1.99
C ILE A 149 16.71 1.41 2.11
N THR A 150 16.21 2.21 1.17
CA THR A 150 14.82 2.71 1.15
C THR A 150 14.12 2.41 -0.17
N THR A 151 14.51 1.33 -0.85
CA THR A 151 14.03 0.96 -2.19
C THR A 151 12.57 0.49 -2.26
N GLY A 152 11.88 0.43 -1.11
CA GLY A 152 10.53 -0.08 -1.00
C GLY A 152 10.44 -1.59 -1.05
N GLY A 153 9.22 -2.11 -1.02
CA GLY A 153 8.92 -3.55 -1.10
C GLY A 153 8.37 -3.95 -2.47
N PHE A 154 7.41 -4.90 -2.50
CA PHE A 154 6.79 -5.36 -3.76
C PHE A 154 5.52 -4.59 -4.15
N ALA A 155 5.01 -3.71 -3.28
CA ALA A 155 3.80 -2.96 -3.55
C ALA A 155 4.05 -1.82 -4.54
N GLY A 156 3.42 -1.88 -5.72
CA GLY A 156 3.51 -0.84 -6.76
C GLY A 156 4.76 -0.97 -7.64
N PRO A 157 4.99 -2.12 -8.30
CA PRO A 157 6.18 -2.35 -9.13
C PRO A 157 6.35 -1.33 -10.26
N LYS A 158 5.24 -0.79 -10.79
CA LYS A 158 5.26 0.29 -11.79
C LYS A 158 5.90 1.60 -11.30
N PHE A 159 6.06 1.76 -9.99
CA PHE A 159 6.74 2.92 -9.39
C PHE A 159 8.19 2.62 -9.00
N GLY A 160 8.71 1.45 -9.38
CA GLY A 160 10.07 1.07 -9.11
C GLY A 160 10.27 0.16 -7.88
N CYS A 161 9.19 -0.20 -7.18
CA CYS A 161 9.26 -1.06 -6.00
C CYS A 161 9.23 -2.55 -6.41
N ASP A 162 10.40 -3.15 -6.62
CA ASP A 162 10.56 -4.55 -7.08
C ASP A 162 11.08 -5.50 -5.99
N GLY A 163 11.28 -4.99 -4.78
CA GLY A 163 11.81 -5.78 -3.66
C GLY A 163 13.31 -5.98 -3.68
N SER A 164 14.08 -5.27 -4.51
CA SER A 164 15.57 -5.35 -4.56
C SER A 164 16.20 -5.13 -3.19
N GLY A 165 15.64 -4.27 -2.34
CA GLY A 165 16.12 -4.04 -0.98
C GLY A 165 16.13 -5.28 -0.11
N TYR A 166 15.23 -6.24 -0.32
CA TYR A 166 15.25 -7.52 0.41
C TYR A 166 16.46 -8.36 0.03
N ALA A 167 16.87 -8.36 -1.26
CA ALA A 167 18.07 -9.03 -1.69
C ALA A 167 19.32 -8.40 -1.05
N PHE A 168 19.38 -7.08 -0.99
CA PHE A 168 20.47 -6.37 -0.32
C PHE A 168 20.53 -6.68 1.18
N ALA A 169 19.37 -6.68 1.87
CA ALA A 169 19.32 -7.04 3.28
C ALA A 169 19.83 -8.46 3.55
N LYS A 170 19.52 -9.43 2.69
CA LYS A 170 20.05 -10.80 2.80
C LYS A 170 21.58 -10.87 2.70
N VAL A 171 22.21 -10.03 1.87
CA VAL A 171 23.68 -9.95 1.77
C VAL A 171 24.31 -9.58 3.12
N PHE A 172 23.57 -8.80 3.96
CA PHE A 172 24.01 -8.42 5.30
C PHE A 172 23.57 -9.39 6.40
N GLY A 173 23.07 -10.56 6.06
CA GLY A 173 22.67 -11.62 7.00
C GLY A 173 21.28 -11.44 7.60
N HIS A 174 20.45 -10.52 7.08
CA HIS A 174 19.07 -10.40 7.54
C HIS A 174 18.20 -11.55 6.99
N GLU A 175 17.40 -12.12 7.88
CA GLU A 175 16.31 -12.99 7.47
C GLU A 175 15.14 -12.15 6.92
N ILE A 176 14.58 -12.57 5.81
CA ILE A 176 13.43 -11.90 5.20
C ILE A 176 12.18 -12.74 5.42
N ILE A 177 11.30 -12.25 6.28
CA ILE A 177 9.96 -12.80 6.41
C ILE A 177 9.25 -12.57 5.07
N LYS A 178 8.66 -13.62 4.51
CA LYS A 178 7.97 -13.57 3.21
C LYS A 178 6.94 -12.44 3.16
N PRO A 179 7.12 -11.42 2.32
CA PRO A 179 6.13 -10.36 2.19
C PRO A 179 4.86 -10.90 1.55
N LEU A 180 3.72 -10.66 2.20
CA LEU A 180 2.40 -11.02 1.70
C LEU A 180 1.64 -9.75 1.30
N PRO A 181 0.75 -9.83 0.28
CA PRO A 181 -0.12 -8.71 -0.07
C PRO A 181 -1.02 -8.31 1.10
N ALA A 182 -1.26 -7.02 1.24
CA ALA A 182 -2.22 -6.45 2.19
C ALA A 182 -2.92 -5.25 1.55
N LEU A 183 -4.10 -4.89 2.06
CA LEU A 183 -4.95 -3.82 1.52
C LEU A 183 -5.20 -4.01 0.01
N THR A 184 -5.60 -5.21 -0.37
CA THR A 184 -5.80 -5.61 -1.76
C THR A 184 -7.15 -6.30 -1.96
N ALA A 185 -7.60 -6.38 -3.22
CA ALA A 185 -8.74 -7.19 -3.60
C ALA A 185 -8.45 -8.68 -3.37
N LEU A 186 -9.50 -9.45 -3.10
CA LEU A 186 -9.45 -10.91 -2.97
C LEU A 186 -9.98 -11.55 -4.25
N LYS A 187 -9.23 -12.51 -4.78
CA LYS A 187 -9.66 -13.30 -5.94
C LYS A 187 -10.61 -14.42 -5.51
N SER A 188 -11.55 -14.74 -6.36
CA SER A 188 -12.47 -15.86 -6.17
C SER A 188 -12.80 -16.52 -7.50
N SER A 189 -13.06 -17.81 -7.47
CA SER A 189 -13.52 -18.60 -8.62
C SER A 189 -15.05 -18.74 -8.72
N ALA A 190 -15.79 -17.98 -7.92
CA ALA A 190 -17.25 -18.05 -7.89
C ALA A 190 -17.85 -17.73 -9.28
N PRO A 191 -18.70 -18.61 -9.84
CA PRO A 191 -19.14 -18.51 -11.24
C PRO A 191 -20.04 -17.31 -11.53
N PHE A 192 -20.63 -16.71 -10.50
CA PHE A 192 -21.53 -15.55 -10.65
C PHE A 192 -20.80 -14.22 -10.81
N LEU A 193 -19.50 -14.13 -10.51
CA LEU A 193 -18.74 -12.87 -10.50
C LEU A 193 -18.87 -12.05 -11.79
N LYS A 194 -18.77 -12.71 -12.94
CA LYS A 194 -18.93 -12.04 -14.24
C LYS A 194 -20.30 -11.37 -14.41
N LYS A 195 -21.35 -11.93 -13.79
CA LYS A 195 -22.72 -11.39 -13.89
C LYS A 195 -22.94 -10.15 -13.02
N VAL A 196 -22.16 -10.01 -11.94
CA VAL A 196 -22.27 -8.90 -10.99
C VAL A 196 -21.07 -7.94 -11.04
N SER A 197 -20.18 -8.14 -12.00
CA SER A 197 -18.99 -7.28 -12.17
C SER A 197 -19.39 -5.82 -12.36
N GLY A 198 -18.72 -4.91 -11.63
CA GLY A 198 -19.00 -3.48 -11.60
C GLY A 198 -20.07 -3.04 -10.58
N VAL A 199 -20.85 -3.98 -10.01
CA VAL A 199 -21.83 -3.66 -8.96
C VAL A 199 -21.11 -3.27 -7.67
N ARG A 200 -21.64 -2.26 -6.99
CA ARG A 200 -21.21 -1.81 -5.65
C ARG A 200 -22.35 -1.96 -4.66
N ASN A 201 -22.05 -2.48 -3.48
CA ASN A 201 -23.01 -2.67 -2.42
C ASN A 201 -22.39 -2.29 -1.08
N GLN A 202 -23.23 -1.81 -0.15
CA GLN A 202 -22.89 -1.83 1.26
C GLN A 202 -23.19 -3.22 1.82
N ALA A 203 -22.29 -3.73 2.66
CA ALA A 203 -22.50 -5.00 3.34
C ALA A 203 -21.75 -5.05 4.65
N GLU A 204 -22.24 -5.87 5.57
CA GLU A 204 -21.45 -6.43 6.63
C GLU A 204 -20.79 -7.71 6.12
N ILE A 205 -19.48 -7.83 6.29
CA ILE A 205 -18.69 -8.92 5.72
C ILE A 205 -18.02 -9.66 6.87
N THR A 206 -18.30 -10.94 6.98
CA THR A 206 -17.64 -11.83 7.94
C THR A 206 -16.61 -12.69 7.23
N LEU A 207 -15.36 -12.61 7.68
CA LEU A 207 -14.28 -13.51 7.28
C LEU A 207 -14.27 -14.72 8.19
N GLU A 208 -14.36 -15.91 7.59
CA GLU A 208 -14.16 -17.20 8.28
C GLU A 208 -12.86 -17.87 7.81
N ILE A 209 -12.17 -18.48 8.77
CA ILE A 209 -10.98 -19.30 8.52
C ILE A 209 -11.23 -20.66 9.17
N ASP A 210 -11.16 -21.73 8.38
CA ASP A 210 -11.46 -23.11 8.76
C ASP A 210 -12.85 -23.30 9.42
N GLY A 211 -13.83 -22.48 9.01
CA GLY A 211 -15.20 -22.51 9.51
C GLY A 211 -15.46 -21.62 10.74
N GLU A 212 -14.44 -20.97 11.28
CA GLU A 212 -14.58 -20.10 12.44
C GLU A 212 -14.57 -18.62 12.01
N PRO A 213 -15.49 -17.77 12.51
CA PRO A 213 -15.51 -16.35 12.23
C PRO A 213 -14.33 -15.64 12.93
N VAL A 214 -13.46 -15.04 12.14
CA VAL A 214 -12.24 -14.39 12.64
C VAL A 214 -12.36 -12.87 12.70
N LYS A 215 -13.01 -12.28 11.71
CA LYS A 215 -13.12 -10.83 11.62
C LYS A 215 -14.34 -10.40 10.84
N LYS A 216 -14.90 -9.26 11.26
CA LYS A 216 -16.05 -8.63 10.63
C LYS A 216 -15.70 -7.18 10.27
N GLU A 217 -16.10 -6.75 9.09
CA GLU A 217 -15.98 -5.37 8.61
C GLU A 217 -17.27 -4.96 7.90
N THR A 218 -17.62 -3.67 8.01
CA THR A 218 -18.79 -3.12 7.33
C THR A 218 -18.35 -2.00 6.39
N GLY A 219 -18.85 -2.00 5.18
CA GLY A 219 -18.53 -0.95 4.21
C GLY A 219 -18.90 -1.29 2.79
N GLU A 220 -18.57 -0.37 1.89
CA GLU A 220 -18.75 -0.58 0.46
C GLU A 220 -17.80 -1.67 -0.05
N LEU A 221 -18.35 -2.62 -0.78
CA LEU A 221 -17.64 -3.58 -1.60
C LEU A 221 -17.92 -3.35 -3.08
N GLN A 222 -16.99 -3.77 -3.91
CA GLN A 222 -17.11 -3.74 -5.37
C GLN A 222 -16.85 -5.13 -5.93
N TRP A 223 -17.82 -5.64 -6.65
CA TRP A 223 -17.69 -6.88 -7.38
C TRP A 223 -16.87 -6.68 -8.65
N THR A 224 -15.96 -7.58 -8.93
CA THR A 224 -15.15 -7.62 -10.15
C THR A 224 -15.31 -8.97 -10.82
N ASP A 225 -14.91 -9.09 -12.07
CA ASP A 225 -14.93 -10.36 -12.80
C ASP A 225 -13.98 -11.42 -12.25
N TYR A 226 -12.98 -11.00 -11.47
CA TYR A 226 -11.97 -11.86 -10.86
C TYR A 226 -12.10 -12.04 -9.35
N GLY A 227 -13.03 -11.33 -8.70
CA GLY A 227 -13.16 -11.38 -7.25
C GLY A 227 -13.89 -10.20 -6.64
N ILE A 228 -13.42 -9.74 -5.49
CA ILE A 228 -14.10 -8.74 -4.68
C ILE A 228 -13.08 -7.69 -4.21
N SER A 229 -13.47 -6.42 -4.31
CA SER A 229 -12.69 -5.25 -3.94
C SER A 229 -13.49 -4.34 -3.00
N GLY A 230 -12.91 -3.24 -2.56
CA GLY A 230 -13.53 -2.25 -1.67
C GLY A 230 -12.82 -2.16 -0.33
N VAL A 231 -13.07 -1.06 0.40
CA VAL A 231 -12.32 -0.74 1.62
C VAL A 231 -12.50 -1.82 2.70
N ALA A 232 -13.71 -2.35 2.86
CA ALA A 232 -13.98 -3.41 3.83
C ALA A 232 -13.20 -4.71 3.48
N ILE A 233 -13.13 -5.06 2.20
CA ILE A 233 -12.34 -6.20 1.72
C ILE A 233 -10.83 -5.96 1.96
N PHE A 234 -10.34 -4.75 1.73
CA PHE A 234 -8.94 -4.42 1.98
C PHE A 234 -8.56 -4.62 3.45
N GLN A 235 -9.44 -4.29 4.39
CA GLN A 235 -9.22 -4.50 5.83
C GLN A 235 -9.19 -5.99 6.20
N LEU A 236 -9.96 -6.83 5.52
CA LEU A 236 -10.00 -8.28 5.73
C LEU A 236 -8.85 -9.00 5.00
N SER A 237 -8.31 -8.42 3.92
CA SER A 237 -7.40 -9.10 3.00
C SER A 237 -6.16 -9.66 3.67
N ARG A 238 -5.56 -8.93 4.63
CA ARG A 238 -4.39 -9.41 5.36
C ARG A 238 -4.65 -10.75 6.06
N PHE A 239 -5.77 -10.87 6.77
CA PHE A 239 -6.11 -12.09 7.50
C PHE A 239 -6.38 -13.24 6.55
N ALA A 240 -7.14 -12.97 5.49
CA ALA A 240 -7.46 -13.95 4.45
C ALA A 240 -6.19 -14.47 3.77
N ILE A 241 -5.27 -13.58 3.36
CA ILE A 241 -4.05 -13.95 2.65
C ILE A 241 -3.08 -14.71 3.56
N THR A 242 -2.94 -14.31 4.82
CA THR A 242 -2.11 -15.05 5.78
C THR A 242 -2.64 -16.46 5.98
N ALA A 243 -3.95 -16.63 6.14
CA ALA A 243 -4.56 -17.95 6.27
C ALA A 243 -4.40 -18.82 5.00
N LEU A 244 -4.55 -18.21 3.81
CA LEU A 244 -4.30 -18.90 2.54
C LEU A 244 -2.84 -19.34 2.37
N GLU A 245 -1.88 -18.52 2.81
CA GLU A 245 -0.46 -18.89 2.83
C GLU A 245 -0.20 -20.09 3.73
N GLU A 246 -0.93 -20.19 4.85
CA GLU A 246 -0.93 -21.33 5.77
C GLU A 246 -1.77 -22.52 5.25
N LYS A 247 -2.29 -22.46 4.02
CA LYS A 247 -3.14 -23.48 3.39
C LYS A 247 -4.47 -23.74 4.11
N LYS A 248 -4.96 -22.78 4.87
CA LYS A 248 -6.26 -22.83 5.54
C LYS A 248 -7.39 -22.51 4.57
N LYS A 249 -8.59 -22.98 4.88
CA LYS A 249 -9.80 -22.65 4.13
C LYS A 249 -10.26 -21.24 4.52
N VAL A 250 -10.54 -20.41 3.53
CA VAL A 250 -11.01 -19.03 3.72
C VAL A 250 -12.35 -18.85 3.03
N ALA A 251 -13.33 -18.31 3.75
CA ALA A 251 -14.63 -17.95 3.24
C ALA A 251 -15.02 -16.53 3.64
N LEU A 252 -15.81 -15.87 2.80
CA LEU A 252 -16.44 -14.58 3.08
C LEU A 252 -17.93 -14.73 3.02
N TYR A 253 -18.61 -14.25 4.06
CA TYR A 253 -20.05 -14.18 4.14
C TYR A 253 -20.48 -12.71 4.08
N PHE A 254 -21.47 -12.43 3.26
CA PHE A 254 -21.97 -11.09 3.01
C PHE A 254 -23.39 -10.94 3.50
N ASP A 255 -23.61 -9.98 4.39
CA ASP A 255 -24.94 -9.53 4.78
C ASP A 255 -25.19 -8.14 4.18
N PHE A 256 -26.09 -8.09 3.19
CA PHE A 256 -26.42 -6.85 2.47
C PHE A 256 -27.49 -6.00 3.18
N MET A 257 -28.10 -6.52 4.23
CA MET A 257 -29.16 -5.87 5.00
C MET A 257 -28.91 -6.11 6.50
N PRO A 258 -27.76 -5.69 7.03
CA PRO A 258 -27.41 -5.98 8.43
C PRO A 258 -28.34 -5.34 9.44
N GLU A 259 -29.14 -4.34 9.03
CA GLU A 259 -30.18 -3.70 9.83
C GLU A 259 -31.43 -4.57 10.02
N LEU A 260 -31.64 -5.59 9.21
CA LEU A 260 -32.81 -6.48 9.27
C LEU A 260 -32.46 -7.80 9.97
N SER A 261 -33.35 -8.25 10.83
CA SER A 261 -33.26 -9.60 11.40
C SER A 261 -33.48 -10.68 10.35
N SER A 262 -32.99 -11.90 10.61
CA SER A 262 -33.18 -13.05 9.70
C SER A 262 -34.67 -13.32 9.37
N LYS A 263 -35.58 -13.07 10.31
CA LYS A 263 -37.03 -13.21 10.10
C LYS A 263 -37.60 -12.15 9.13
N GLU A 264 -37.12 -10.91 9.27
CA GLU A 264 -37.52 -9.81 8.38
C GLU A 264 -36.98 -10.01 6.97
N LYS A 265 -35.72 -10.43 6.83
CA LYS A 265 -35.14 -10.81 5.54
C LYS A 265 -35.93 -11.90 4.86
N LEU A 266 -36.25 -12.96 5.59
CA LEU A 266 -37.06 -14.07 5.05
C LEU A 266 -38.45 -13.59 4.58
N ARG A 267 -39.13 -12.76 5.38
CA ARG A 267 -40.43 -12.18 4.98
C ARG A 267 -40.32 -11.32 3.72
N LEU A 268 -39.29 -10.49 3.65
CA LEU A 268 -39.01 -9.64 2.47
C LEU A 268 -38.80 -10.51 1.23
N PHE A 269 -37.95 -11.53 1.30
CA PHE A 269 -37.67 -12.42 0.16
C PHE A 269 -38.91 -13.23 -0.26
N LEU A 270 -39.71 -13.70 0.68
CA LEU A 270 -40.95 -14.41 0.36
C LEU A 270 -41.96 -13.47 -0.34
N MET A 271 -42.13 -12.26 0.13
CA MET A 271 -42.99 -11.24 -0.49
C MET A 271 -42.52 -10.91 -1.93
N LEU A 272 -41.20 -10.71 -2.11
CA LEU A 272 -40.62 -10.43 -3.43
C LEU A 272 -40.79 -11.61 -4.39
N ALA A 273 -40.60 -12.84 -3.92
CA ALA A 273 -40.80 -14.05 -4.71
C ALA A 273 -42.25 -14.22 -5.14
N GLN A 274 -43.22 -13.93 -4.28
CA GLN A 274 -44.67 -13.99 -4.59
C GLN A 274 -45.07 -12.94 -5.64
N ASN A 275 -44.57 -11.70 -5.49
CA ASN A 275 -44.95 -10.60 -6.38
C ASN A 275 -44.19 -10.58 -7.72
N HIS A 276 -43.06 -11.27 -7.82
CA HIS A 276 -42.16 -11.22 -8.98
C HIS A 276 -41.61 -12.58 -9.38
N ASN A 277 -42.50 -13.59 -9.45
CA ASN A 277 -42.15 -14.98 -9.74
C ASN A 277 -41.42 -15.22 -11.08
N LYS A 278 -41.37 -14.24 -11.98
CA LYS A 278 -40.63 -14.29 -13.26
C LYS A 278 -39.18 -13.74 -13.16
N ARG A 279 -38.77 -13.17 -12.04
CA ARG A 279 -37.44 -12.63 -11.85
C ARG A 279 -36.59 -13.59 -11.02
N GLY A 280 -35.42 -13.98 -11.53
CA GLY A 280 -34.48 -14.79 -10.76
C GLY A 280 -33.91 -14.03 -9.55
N MET A 281 -33.50 -14.78 -8.52
CA MET A 281 -32.99 -14.22 -7.25
C MET A 281 -31.86 -13.20 -7.46
N LEU A 282 -31.01 -13.36 -8.48
CA LEU A 282 -29.93 -12.41 -8.83
C LEU A 282 -30.43 -11.02 -9.27
N SER A 283 -31.70 -10.90 -9.71
CA SER A 283 -32.25 -9.60 -10.09
C SER A 283 -32.76 -8.77 -8.90
N PHE A 284 -32.79 -9.36 -7.69
CA PHE A 284 -33.10 -8.63 -6.44
C PHE A 284 -31.85 -8.12 -5.72
N VAL A 285 -30.65 -8.56 -6.12
CA VAL A 285 -29.36 -8.19 -5.52
C VAL A 285 -28.66 -7.11 -6.33
N LYS A 286 -29.14 -6.81 -7.52
CA LYS A 286 -28.75 -5.68 -8.35
C LYS A 286 -29.56 -4.45 -7.94
#